data_b739b10be995bcb01da1bd78a5f9ad8a
#
_entry.id   b739b10be995bcb01da1bd78a5f9ad8a
#
_cell.length_a   1.000
_cell.length_b   1.000
_cell.length_c   1.000
_cell.angle_alpha   90.00
_cell.angle_beta   90.00
_cell.angle_gamma   90.00
#
_symmetry.space_group_name_H-M   'P 1'
#
loop_
_entity.id
_entity.type
_entity.pdbx_description
1 polymer ?
#
loop_
_entity_poly.entity_id
_entity_poly.type
_entity_poly.pdbx_seq_one_letter_code
_entity_poly.pdbx_strand_id
1 'polypeptide(L)' 'MSKFIELTYKYVTHGDHKFFINTDFIEVVQRHESFPNNAEVYIRGKKSVTVKESYEEVVNLIKYAPEVADIMRDNHE' A
#
# COMPACT_ATOMS: atom_id res chain seq x y z
N MET A 1 -4.55 -17.01 -2.40
CA MET A 1 -5.58 -16.01 -2.74
C MET A 1 -4.98 -14.62 -2.64
N SER A 2 -5.52 -13.70 -3.43
CA SER A 2 -5.00 -12.34 -3.48
C SER A 2 -5.40 -11.53 -2.25
N LYS A 3 -4.50 -10.70 -1.79
CA LYS A 3 -4.74 -9.74 -0.72
C LYS A 3 -4.48 -8.35 -1.26
N PHE A 4 -5.31 -7.40 -0.87
CA PHE A 4 -5.19 -6.02 -1.29
C PHE A 4 -5.01 -5.13 -0.07
N ILE A 5 -4.21 -4.08 -0.23
CA ILE A 5 -4.07 -3.05 0.79
C ILE A 5 -4.31 -1.69 0.14
N GLU A 6 -4.74 -0.73 0.97
CA GLU A 6 -4.94 0.64 0.52
C GLU A 6 -3.77 1.49 0.99
N LEU A 7 -3.19 2.22 0.04
CA LEU A 7 -2.09 3.15 0.32
C LEU A 7 -2.44 4.52 -0.24
N THR A 8 -1.74 5.54 0.22
CA THR A 8 -2.01 6.93 -0.16
C THR A 8 -0.80 7.51 -0.87
N TYR A 9 -0.98 8.01 -2.08
CA TYR A 9 0.11 8.69 -2.81
C TYR A 9 0.58 9.90 -2.04
N LYS A 10 1.91 10.08 -1.93
CA LYS A 10 2.48 11.25 -1.28
C LYS A 10 2.42 12.49 -2.17
N TYR A 11 2.72 12.33 -3.45
CA TYR A 11 2.85 13.46 -4.37
C TYR A 11 1.58 13.68 -5.16
N VAL A 12 0.60 14.32 -4.51
CA VAL A 12 -0.62 14.77 -5.17
C VAL A 12 -0.89 16.21 -4.75
N THR A 13 -1.49 16.97 -5.65
CA THR A 13 -1.68 18.40 -5.43
C THR A 13 -2.96 18.74 -4.66
N HIS A 14 -3.93 17.85 -4.66
CA HIS A 14 -5.23 18.11 -4.04
C HIS A 14 -5.70 16.91 -3.26
N GLY A 15 -5.80 17.05 -1.94
CA GLY A 15 -6.33 16.03 -1.07
C GLY A 15 -5.50 14.74 -1.07
N ASP A 16 -6.08 13.69 -0.56
CA ASP A 16 -5.44 12.38 -0.52
C ASP A 16 -5.92 11.56 -1.71
N HIS A 17 -4.96 11.00 -2.44
CA HIS A 17 -5.25 10.02 -3.48
C HIS A 17 -4.86 8.65 -2.99
N LYS A 18 -5.86 7.82 -2.75
CA LYS A 18 -5.65 6.46 -2.28
C LYS A 18 -5.76 5.48 -3.43
N PHE A 19 -5.08 4.35 -3.28
CA PHE A 19 -5.16 3.29 -4.28
C PHE A 19 -5.10 1.94 -3.59
N PHE A 20 -5.77 0.96 -4.18
CA PHE A 20 -5.67 -0.44 -3.76
C PHE A 20 -4.64 -1.13 -4.60
N ILE A 21 -3.80 -1.93 -3.96
CA ILE A 21 -2.79 -2.70 -4.66
C ILE A 21 -2.80 -4.14 -4.15
N ASN A 22 -2.68 -5.08 -5.09
CA ASN A 22 -2.49 -6.48 -4.76
C ASN A 22 -1.10 -6.65 -4.17
N THR A 23 -1.03 -7.21 -2.97
CA THR A 23 0.25 -7.38 -2.27
C THR A 23 1.22 -8.27 -3.05
N ASP A 24 0.72 -9.13 -3.93
CA ASP A 24 1.57 -10.00 -4.77
C ASP A 24 2.43 -9.19 -5.75
N PHE A 25 2.05 -7.96 -6.06
CA PHE A 25 2.80 -7.11 -6.97
C PHE A 25 3.81 -6.21 -6.27
N ILE A 26 3.85 -6.24 -4.94
CA ILE A 26 4.81 -5.45 -4.18
C ILE A 26 6.10 -6.26 -4.05
N GLU A 27 7.19 -5.72 -4.57
CA GLU A 27 8.48 -6.41 -4.53
C GLU A 27 9.34 -5.96 -3.36
N VAL A 28 9.33 -4.66 -3.08
CA VAL A 28 10.18 -4.09 -2.01
C VAL A 28 9.41 -2.99 -1.31
N VAL A 29 9.53 -2.95 0.01
CA VAL A 29 9.06 -1.85 0.83
C VAL A 29 10.24 -1.36 1.65
N GLN A 30 10.50 -0.05 1.61
CA GLN A 30 11.61 0.53 2.37
C GLN A 30 11.23 1.93 2.83
N ARG A 31 11.99 2.46 3.78
CA ARG A 31 11.87 3.85 4.15
C ARG A 31 12.42 4.71 3.02
N HIS A 32 11.71 5.79 2.70
CA HIS A 32 12.21 6.72 1.69
C HIS A 32 13.47 7.39 2.22
N GLU A 33 14.49 7.48 1.38
CA GLU A 33 15.78 8.00 1.79
C GLU A 33 15.71 9.45 2.28
N SER A 34 14.98 10.29 1.55
CA SER A 34 14.84 11.70 1.87
C SER A 34 13.69 12.00 2.84
N PHE A 35 12.71 11.12 2.92
CA PHE A 35 11.51 11.30 3.75
C PHE A 35 11.29 10.05 4.58
N PRO A 36 12.07 9.85 5.67
CA PRO A 36 12.07 8.56 6.39
C PRO A 36 10.74 8.24 7.08
N ASN A 37 9.85 9.20 7.24
CA ASN A 37 8.52 8.94 7.79
C ASN A 37 7.56 8.41 6.73
N ASN A 38 8.00 8.32 5.49
CA ASN A 38 7.21 7.79 4.40
C ASN A 38 7.86 6.53 3.84
N ALA A 39 7.05 5.64 3.29
CA ALA A 39 7.55 4.43 2.66
C ALA A 39 7.70 4.63 1.16
N GLU A 40 8.66 3.92 0.61
CA GLU A 40 8.82 3.77 -0.83
C GLU A 40 8.49 2.33 -1.18
N VAL A 41 7.55 2.15 -2.10
CA VAL A 41 7.04 0.83 -2.47
C VAL A 41 7.39 0.56 -3.92
N TYR A 42 8.08 -0.56 -4.16
CA TYR A 42 8.45 -0.99 -5.50
C TYR A 42 7.42 -2.00 -5.99
N ILE A 43 6.79 -1.67 -7.10
CA ILE A 43 5.70 -2.46 -7.67
C ILE A 43 6.20 -3.13 -8.93
N ARG A 44 5.89 -4.42 -9.08
CA ARG A 44 6.31 -5.20 -10.24
C ARG A 44 5.89 -4.53 -11.54
N GLY A 45 6.85 -4.38 -12.46
CA GLY A 45 6.60 -3.79 -13.76
C GLY A 45 6.41 -2.28 -13.76
N LYS A 46 6.61 -1.63 -12.61
CA LYS A 46 6.45 -0.18 -12.49
C LYS A 46 7.60 0.41 -11.68
N LYS A 47 7.72 1.73 -11.73
CA LYS A 47 8.66 2.45 -10.88
C LYS A 47 8.17 2.46 -9.45
N SER A 48 9.04 2.82 -8.54
CA SER A 48 8.66 2.97 -7.14
C SER A 48 7.63 4.07 -6.95
N VAL A 49 6.83 3.92 -5.92
CA VAL A 49 5.81 4.89 -5.52
C VAL A 49 6.09 5.30 -4.07
N THR A 50 6.12 6.59 -3.81
CA THR A 50 6.24 7.10 -2.44
C THR A 50 4.83 7.29 -1.87
N VAL A 51 4.59 6.72 -0.70
CA VAL A 51 3.28 6.78 -0.06
C VAL A 51 3.37 7.55 1.25
N LYS A 52 2.23 8.06 1.72
CA LYS A 52 2.18 8.80 2.99
C LYS A 52 2.36 7.89 4.20
N GLU A 53 1.98 6.63 4.07
CA GLU A 53 2.14 5.64 5.14
C GLU A 53 3.63 5.42 5.43
N SER A 54 3.94 5.15 6.69
CA SER A 54 5.31 4.83 7.08
C SER A 54 5.67 3.40 6.67
N TYR A 55 6.97 3.10 6.71
CA TYR A 55 7.44 1.73 6.46
C TYR A 55 6.72 0.73 7.38
N GLU A 56 6.64 1.04 8.66
CA GLU A 56 6.00 0.17 9.64
C GLU A 56 4.52 -0.02 9.34
N GLU A 57 3.83 1.05 8.96
CA GLU A 57 2.42 0.97 8.59
C GLU A 57 2.20 0.09 7.37
N VAL A 58 3.03 0.25 6.34
CA VAL A 58 2.90 -0.57 5.12
C VAL A 58 3.16 -2.03 5.43
N VAL A 59 4.21 -2.32 6.20
CA VAL A 59 4.53 -3.70 6.58
C VAL A 59 3.37 -4.32 7.36
N ASN A 60 2.79 -3.58 8.30
CA ASN A 60 1.66 -4.09 9.07
C ASN A 60 0.43 -4.32 8.20
N LEU A 61 0.17 -3.42 7.25
CA LEU A 61 -0.94 -3.61 6.32
C LEU A 61 -0.76 -4.89 5.51
N ILE A 62 0.45 -5.15 5.02
CA ILE A 62 0.73 -6.36 4.27
C ILE A 62 0.55 -7.61 5.13
N LYS A 63 1.09 -7.59 6.35
CA LYS A 63 1.02 -8.74 7.26
C LYS A 63 -0.42 -9.11 7.61
N TYR A 64 -1.28 -8.11 7.79
CA TYR A 64 -2.63 -8.32 8.29
C TYR A 64 -3.70 -8.06 7.26
N ALA A 65 -3.32 -7.98 5.99
CA ALA A 65 -4.27 -7.75 4.91
C ALA A 65 -5.31 -8.88 4.85
N PRO A 66 -6.61 -8.56 4.81
CA PRO A 66 -7.62 -9.59 4.67
C PRO A 66 -7.63 -10.14 3.24
N GLU A 67 -8.10 -11.37 3.09
CA GLU A 67 -8.35 -11.93 1.78
C GLU A 67 -9.47 -11.14 1.10
N VAL A 68 -9.44 -11.11 -0.24
CA VAL A 68 -10.47 -10.42 -1.02
C VAL A 68 -11.87 -10.95 -0.66
N ALA A 69 -12.00 -12.25 -0.45
CA ALA A 69 -13.28 -12.85 -0.08
C ALA A 69 -13.81 -12.30 1.24
N ASP A 70 -12.93 -12.04 2.21
CA ASP A 70 -13.34 -11.48 3.50
C ASP A 70 -13.80 -10.04 3.36
N ILE A 71 -13.13 -9.26 2.52
CA ILE A 71 -13.52 -7.87 2.23
C ILE A 71 -14.92 -7.85 1.62
N MET A 72 -15.18 -8.72 0.65
CA MET A 72 -16.45 -8.78 -0.03
C MET A 72 -17.56 -9.27 0.90
N ARG A 73 -17.23 -10.18 1.81
CA ARG A 73 -18.18 -10.68 2.79
C ARG A 73 -18.68 -9.55 3.70
N ASP A 74 -17.77 -8.69 4.13
CA ASP A 74 -18.12 -7.58 5.01
C ASP A 74 -19.06 -6.60 4.33
N ASN A 75 -19.01 -6.49 3.02
CA ASN A 75 -19.85 -5.59 2.26
C ASN A 75 -21.28 -6.10 2.04
N HIS A 76 -21.57 -7.33 2.44
CA HIS A 76 -22.89 -7.94 2.25
C HIS A 76 -23.82 -7.75 3.42
N GLU A 77 -23.41 -7.10 4.45
CA GLU A 77 -24.25 -6.87 5.62
C GLU A 77 -25.07 -5.60 5.59
#